data_2e3a7e4bf0249f61e4179f288f30a9d0
#
_entry.id   2e3a7e4bf0249f61e4179f288f30a9d0
#
_cell.length_a   1.000
_cell.length_b   1.000
_cell.length_c   1.000
_cell.angle_alpha   90.00
_cell.angle_beta   90.00
_cell.angle_gamma   90.00
#
_symmetry.space_group_name_H-M   'P 1'
#
loop_
_entity.id
_entity.type
_entity.pdbx_description
1 polymer ?
#
loop_
_entity_poly.entity_id
_entity_poly.type
_entity_poly.pdbx_seq_one_letter_code
_entity_poly.pdbx_strand_id
1 'polypeptide(L)'
;MGFKNATPVQQQAIPVILEKKDLIACAQTGTGKTGAYLIPLLDRISHAGHDHTSTLILVPTRELAKQIDDQVEGLSYFVSAQSIAIYGGSKGDSWDQQKKALTSGADIIVATPGRLIAHMNMGYVKFDQLEYLVLDEADKMLDMGFMDDIMRIVAELPKKRQTLLFSATMPPKIRDLAKKILNEPAEISLAVSKPAENIDQRFYFTYDSQKLPLLESLINGLEVSSMIVFTSRKSNVNSIVRSLQKLGFTAEGIQSDIEQDEREKVLLGFRNKKYQILVATDIMSRGIDIDNISHVVNFDMPQDAEDYIHRIGRTARAAATGTALTFVNEKDMYKIPRIERLIEKEVPKFDLPDFLGKGPEYDPNAKPEKRGGSRDKKGGKPRSGDRKETRAPRPQGERKPAPKAASPNPEAGENAMVSGTETRENKTRNKNRNRDRDKKPKAEVDNNRPIVPFVPKRESKTKQNSEGNATSENAASAE
;
A
#
# COMPACT_ATOMS: atom_id res chain seq x y z
N MET A 1 -21.89 -11.91 6.49
CA MET A 1 -20.99 -11.38 5.47
C MET A 1 -21.50 -11.49 4.03
N GLY A 2 -22.64 -12.07 3.76
CA GLY A 2 -23.30 -12.00 2.45
C GLY A 2 -22.63 -12.77 1.30
N PHE A 3 -21.68 -13.66 1.56
CA PHE A 3 -21.15 -14.58 0.55
C PHE A 3 -22.24 -15.54 0.10
N LYS A 4 -22.70 -15.40 -1.15
CA LYS A 4 -23.71 -16.29 -1.74
C LYS A 4 -23.10 -17.37 -2.61
N ASN A 5 -22.08 -17.01 -3.39
CA ASN A 5 -21.36 -17.88 -4.31
C ASN A 5 -19.86 -17.68 -4.16
N ALA A 6 -19.10 -18.76 -4.25
CA ALA A 6 -17.65 -18.70 -4.29
C ALA A 6 -17.19 -18.09 -5.62
N THR A 7 -16.21 -17.18 -5.55
CA THR A 7 -15.57 -16.62 -6.76
C THR A 7 -14.69 -17.66 -7.44
N PRO A 8 -14.32 -17.48 -8.74
CA PRO A 8 -13.47 -18.44 -9.44
C PRO A 8 -12.15 -18.76 -8.74
N VAL A 9 -11.50 -17.77 -8.10
CA VAL A 9 -10.27 -18.02 -7.31
C VAL A 9 -10.56 -18.82 -6.06
N GLN A 10 -11.69 -18.56 -5.39
CA GLN A 10 -12.10 -19.32 -4.20
C GLN A 10 -12.43 -20.78 -4.53
N GLN A 11 -13.16 -21.01 -5.63
CA GLN A 11 -13.53 -22.36 -6.09
C GLN A 11 -12.29 -23.23 -6.34
N GLN A 12 -11.22 -22.65 -6.89
CA GLN A 12 -10.00 -23.37 -7.21
C GLN A 12 -9.03 -23.46 -6.04
N ALA A 13 -8.87 -22.36 -5.26
CA ALA A 13 -7.86 -22.30 -4.20
C ALA A 13 -8.27 -23.00 -2.91
N ILE A 14 -9.54 -22.90 -2.48
CA ILE A 14 -9.98 -23.47 -1.21
C ILE A 14 -9.73 -24.99 -1.14
N PRO A 15 -10.09 -25.82 -2.16
CA PRO A 15 -9.80 -27.25 -2.11
C PRO A 15 -8.32 -27.56 -1.97
N VAL A 16 -7.43 -26.87 -2.72
CA VAL A 16 -5.98 -27.06 -2.67
C VAL A 16 -5.43 -26.74 -1.27
N ILE A 17 -5.92 -25.64 -0.66
CA ILE A 17 -5.50 -25.25 0.68
C ILE A 17 -5.94 -26.28 1.72
N LEU A 18 -7.16 -26.79 1.61
CA LEU A 18 -7.66 -27.85 2.49
C LEU A 18 -6.90 -29.18 2.34
N GLU A 19 -6.35 -29.46 1.15
CA GLU A 19 -5.46 -30.62 0.90
C GLU A 19 -4.04 -30.41 1.48
N LYS A 20 -3.75 -29.28 2.12
CA LYS A 20 -2.43 -28.93 2.68
C LYS A 20 -1.32 -28.85 1.63
N LYS A 21 -1.63 -28.55 0.38
CA LYS A 21 -0.67 -28.31 -0.69
C LYS A 21 -0.26 -26.84 -0.72
N ASP A 22 1.00 -26.58 -1.05
CA ASP A 22 1.46 -25.22 -1.34
C ASP A 22 0.74 -24.70 -2.59
N LEU A 23 0.53 -23.40 -2.65
CA LEU A 23 -0.27 -22.77 -3.70
C LEU A 23 0.40 -21.51 -4.25
N ILE A 24 0.42 -21.39 -5.57
CA ILE A 24 0.62 -20.13 -6.29
C ILE A 24 -0.71 -19.74 -6.94
N ALA A 25 -1.29 -18.62 -6.51
CA ALA A 25 -2.53 -18.10 -7.07
C ALA A 25 -2.28 -16.74 -7.74
N CYS A 26 -2.32 -16.74 -9.07
CA CYS A 26 -2.24 -15.50 -9.87
C CYS A 26 -3.66 -15.02 -10.18
N ALA A 27 -4.11 -13.96 -9.51
CA ALA A 27 -5.44 -13.38 -9.68
C ALA A 27 -5.44 -11.89 -9.30
N GLN A 28 -6.24 -11.08 -9.98
CA GLN A 28 -6.33 -9.64 -9.74
C GLN A 28 -6.88 -9.27 -8.35
N THR A 29 -6.64 -8.02 -7.94
CA THR A 29 -7.26 -7.43 -6.75
C THR A 29 -8.79 -7.37 -6.94
N GLY A 30 -9.54 -7.66 -5.86
CA GLY A 30 -11.01 -7.63 -5.91
C GLY A 30 -11.66 -8.93 -6.41
N THR A 31 -10.88 -9.97 -6.76
CA THR A 31 -11.40 -11.29 -7.17
C THR A 31 -11.78 -12.20 -5.98
N GLY A 32 -11.55 -11.73 -4.74
CA GLY A 32 -11.85 -12.50 -3.53
C GLY A 32 -10.70 -13.38 -3.01
N LYS A 33 -9.44 -13.04 -3.36
CA LYS A 33 -8.23 -13.75 -2.89
C LYS A 33 -8.17 -13.86 -1.37
N THR A 34 -8.47 -12.79 -0.65
CA THR A 34 -8.43 -12.76 0.81
C THR A 34 -9.37 -13.81 1.41
N GLY A 35 -10.60 -13.90 0.93
CA GLY A 35 -11.53 -14.95 1.33
C GLY A 35 -11.08 -16.35 0.92
N ALA A 36 -10.35 -16.49 -0.20
CA ALA A 36 -9.86 -17.78 -0.68
C ALA A 36 -8.87 -18.44 0.29
N TYR A 37 -8.05 -17.67 1.01
CA TYR A 37 -7.15 -18.21 2.02
C TYR A 37 -7.70 -18.10 3.45
N LEU A 38 -8.41 -17.01 3.81
CA LEU A 38 -8.91 -16.84 5.17
C LEU A 38 -9.96 -17.90 5.55
N ILE A 39 -10.89 -18.21 4.66
CA ILE A 39 -11.96 -19.17 4.96
C ILE A 39 -11.39 -20.56 5.35
N PRO A 40 -10.54 -21.21 4.54
CA PRO A 40 -9.99 -22.52 4.91
C PRO A 40 -9.01 -22.47 6.09
N LEU A 41 -8.29 -21.35 6.28
CA LEU A 41 -7.40 -21.19 7.43
C LEU A 41 -8.18 -21.04 8.74
N LEU A 42 -9.25 -20.24 8.75
CA LEU A 42 -10.13 -20.10 9.92
C LEU A 42 -10.85 -21.40 10.26
N ASP A 43 -11.26 -22.18 9.26
CA ASP A 43 -11.80 -23.53 9.47
C ASP A 43 -10.78 -24.42 10.21
N ARG A 44 -9.51 -24.39 9.79
CA ARG A 44 -8.43 -25.14 10.46
C ARG A 44 -8.19 -24.67 11.89
N ILE A 45 -8.09 -23.36 12.09
CA ILE A 45 -7.87 -22.77 13.41
C ILE A 45 -9.02 -23.10 14.36
N SER A 46 -10.27 -23.08 13.88
CA SER A 46 -11.44 -23.41 14.71
C SER A 46 -11.43 -24.82 15.30
N HIS A 47 -10.66 -25.74 14.73
CA HIS A 47 -10.49 -27.10 15.16
C HIS A 47 -9.15 -27.37 15.88
N ALA A 48 -8.30 -26.34 16.05
CA ALA A 48 -7.00 -26.41 16.71
C ALA A 48 -7.04 -25.72 18.09
N GLY A 49 -5.95 -25.82 18.85
CA GLY A 49 -5.75 -25.02 20.07
C GLY A 49 -5.38 -23.57 19.73
N HIS A 50 -5.65 -22.65 20.66
CA HIS A 50 -5.40 -21.20 20.51
C HIS A 50 -4.23 -20.73 21.42
N ASP A 51 -3.19 -21.53 21.55
CA ASP A 51 -2.07 -21.31 22.48
C ASP A 51 -0.78 -20.82 21.76
N HIS A 52 -0.81 -20.76 20.43
CA HIS A 52 0.34 -20.37 19.61
C HIS A 52 -0.10 -19.70 18.29
N THR A 53 0.86 -19.01 17.67
CA THR A 53 0.65 -18.45 16.33
C THR A 53 0.75 -19.56 15.28
N SER A 54 -0.37 -19.87 14.64
CA SER A 54 -0.47 -20.87 13.58
C SER A 54 -0.26 -20.28 12.18
N THR A 55 -0.61 -19.01 11.98
CA THR A 55 -0.68 -18.38 10.65
C THR A 55 0.06 -17.03 10.62
N LEU A 56 0.93 -16.87 9.65
CA LEU A 56 1.57 -15.58 9.32
C LEU A 56 1.16 -15.15 7.91
N ILE A 57 0.62 -13.95 7.80
CA ILE A 57 0.25 -13.31 6.53
C ILE A 57 1.15 -12.10 6.31
N LEU A 58 1.98 -12.13 5.26
CA LEU A 58 2.84 -11.01 4.87
C LEU A 58 2.16 -10.19 3.77
N VAL A 59 2.17 -8.87 3.95
CA VAL A 59 1.51 -7.91 3.05
C VAL A 59 2.40 -6.68 2.80
N PRO A 60 2.26 -6.00 1.64
CA PRO A 60 3.11 -4.86 1.29
C PRO A 60 2.83 -3.59 2.10
N THR A 61 1.59 -3.37 2.54
CA THR A 61 1.16 -2.10 3.10
C THR A 61 0.43 -2.26 4.43
N ARG A 62 0.44 -1.19 5.21
CA ARG A 62 -0.23 -1.11 6.52
C ARG A 62 -1.74 -1.20 6.38
N GLU A 63 -2.24 -0.51 5.36
CA GLU A 63 -3.66 -0.45 5.04
C GLU A 63 -4.21 -1.85 4.72
N LEU A 64 -3.45 -2.65 3.94
CA LEU A 64 -3.83 -4.03 3.64
C LEU A 64 -3.73 -4.92 4.88
N ALA A 65 -2.71 -4.72 5.74
CA ALA A 65 -2.60 -5.46 7.00
C ALA A 65 -3.83 -5.23 7.88
N LYS A 66 -4.23 -3.97 8.07
CA LYS A 66 -5.42 -3.61 8.83
C LYS A 66 -6.70 -4.16 8.20
N GLN A 67 -6.84 -4.02 6.88
CA GLN A 67 -8.01 -4.52 6.15
C GLN A 67 -8.19 -6.03 6.30
N ILE A 68 -7.10 -6.80 6.25
CA ILE A 68 -7.17 -8.27 6.44
C ILE A 68 -7.50 -8.59 7.88
N ASP A 69 -6.93 -7.87 8.84
CA ASP A 69 -7.23 -8.02 10.27
C ASP A 69 -8.72 -7.75 10.56
N ASP A 70 -9.27 -6.64 10.05
CA ASP A 70 -10.70 -6.30 10.13
C ASP A 70 -11.57 -7.41 9.47
N GLN A 71 -11.10 -8.04 8.38
CA GLN A 71 -11.81 -9.15 7.73
C GLN A 71 -11.74 -10.44 8.57
N VAL A 72 -10.60 -10.73 9.21
CA VAL A 72 -10.48 -11.85 10.14
C VAL A 72 -11.45 -11.64 11.30
N GLU A 73 -11.46 -10.48 11.93
CA GLU A 73 -12.38 -10.13 13.01
C GLU A 73 -13.84 -10.39 12.60
N GLY A 74 -14.23 -9.92 11.42
CA GLY A 74 -15.58 -10.14 10.89
C GLY A 74 -15.91 -11.62 10.58
N LEU A 75 -14.94 -12.40 10.06
CA LEU A 75 -15.13 -13.81 9.74
C LEU A 75 -15.06 -14.71 10.97
N SER A 76 -14.27 -14.32 11.97
CA SER A 76 -14.06 -15.11 13.19
C SER A 76 -15.12 -14.88 14.28
N TYR A 77 -16.17 -14.11 14.00
CA TYR A 77 -17.21 -13.79 14.99
C TYR A 77 -17.78 -15.02 15.69
N PHE A 78 -17.88 -16.14 14.99
CA PHE A 78 -18.39 -17.43 15.54
C PHE A 78 -17.28 -18.47 15.78
N VAL A 79 -16.02 -18.13 15.51
CA VAL A 79 -14.85 -18.95 15.77
C VAL A 79 -13.88 -18.14 16.62
N SER A 80 -13.40 -18.70 17.70
CA SER A 80 -12.61 -17.96 18.70
C SER A 80 -11.20 -17.59 18.21
N ALA A 81 -10.98 -17.39 16.90
CA ALA A 81 -9.70 -17.03 16.32
C ALA A 81 -9.35 -15.57 16.59
N GLN A 82 -8.13 -15.34 17.08
CA GLN A 82 -7.58 -14.01 17.35
C GLN A 82 -6.56 -13.60 16.30
N SER A 83 -6.67 -12.39 15.79
CA SER A 83 -5.68 -11.84 14.87
C SER A 83 -5.09 -10.51 15.37
N ILE A 84 -3.96 -10.16 14.81
CA ILE A 84 -3.36 -8.84 15.00
C ILE A 84 -2.61 -8.36 13.77
N ALA A 85 -2.78 -7.08 13.45
CA ALA A 85 -2.02 -6.40 12.43
C ALA A 85 -0.72 -5.81 12.98
N ILE A 86 0.44 -6.18 12.39
CA ILE A 86 1.78 -5.73 12.76
C ILE A 86 2.35 -4.82 11.69
N TYR A 87 2.27 -3.51 11.92
CA TYR A 87 2.80 -2.50 11.00
C TYR A 87 3.38 -1.30 11.74
N GLY A 88 4.26 -0.53 11.08
CA GLY A 88 4.92 0.62 11.69
C GLY A 88 4.16 1.94 11.49
N GLY A 89 4.57 3.00 12.20
CA GLY A 89 4.13 4.39 12.00
C GLY A 89 3.01 4.90 12.88
N SER A 90 2.48 4.10 13.79
CA SER A 90 1.65 4.56 14.91
C SER A 90 2.50 4.94 16.11
N LYS A 91 2.02 5.89 16.92
CA LYS A 91 2.73 6.38 18.13
C LYS A 91 2.75 5.30 19.22
N GLY A 92 3.85 5.24 19.96
CA GLY A 92 4.15 4.49 21.20
C GLY A 92 3.30 3.29 21.63
N ASP A 93 2.03 3.48 21.86
CA ASP A 93 1.12 2.46 22.40
C ASP A 93 0.93 1.21 21.52
N SER A 94 1.08 1.36 20.20
CA SER A 94 0.95 0.23 19.28
C SER A 94 2.11 -0.76 19.35
N TRP A 95 3.31 -0.33 19.78
CA TRP A 95 4.43 -1.26 19.94
C TRP A 95 4.16 -2.27 21.06
N ASP A 96 3.69 -1.79 22.21
CA ASP A 96 3.43 -2.64 23.38
C ASP A 96 2.23 -3.56 23.15
N GLN A 97 1.20 -3.10 22.45
CA GLN A 97 0.08 -3.94 22.03
C GLN A 97 0.54 -5.05 21.07
N GLN A 98 1.33 -4.70 20.05
CA GLN A 98 1.89 -5.67 19.10
C GLN A 98 2.81 -6.65 19.82
N LYS A 99 3.69 -6.18 20.71
CA LYS A 99 4.55 -7.04 21.54
C LYS A 99 3.72 -8.00 22.40
N LYS A 100 2.69 -7.50 23.09
CA LYS A 100 1.81 -8.33 23.91
C LYS A 100 1.18 -9.45 23.07
N ALA A 101 0.59 -9.14 21.93
CA ALA A 101 -0.04 -10.13 21.06
C ALA A 101 0.96 -11.15 20.50
N LEU A 102 2.17 -10.70 20.11
CA LEU A 102 3.24 -11.58 19.64
C LEU A 102 3.80 -12.50 20.75
N THR A 103 3.68 -12.12 22.02
CA THR A 103 4.13 -12.93 23.16
C THR A 103 3.03 -13.80 23.77
N SER A 104 1.76 -13.38 23.68
CA SER A 104 0.61 -14.14 24.17
C SER A 104 0.07 -15.18 23.18
N GLY A 105 0.52 -15.11 21.88
CA GLY A 105 0.15 -16.10 20.87
C GLY A 105 -1.18 -15.78 20.19
N ALA A 106 -1.26 -14.70 19.40
CA ALA A 106 -2.39 -14.52 18.47
C ALA A 106 -2.34 -15.62 17.41
N ASP A 107 -3.48 -16.23 17.07
CA ASP A 107 -3.59 -17.31 16.09
C ASP A 107 -3.10 -16.88 14.70
N ILE A 108 -3.43 -15.66 14.30
CA ILE A 108 -3.11 -15.08 13.01
C ILE A 108 -2.35 -13.76 13.21
N ILE A 109 -1.17 -13.67 12.60
CA ILE A 109 -0.41 -12.41 12.51
C ILE A 109 -0.46 -11.92 11.07
N VAL A 110 -0.95 -10.69 10.86
CA VAL A 110 -0.93 -10.01 9.56
C VAL A 110 0.14 -8.91 9.61
N ALA A 111 1.22 -9.03 8.85
CA ALA A 111 2.38 -8.18 9.06
C ALA A 111 2.95 -7.53 7.80
N THR A 112 3.44 -6.30 7.94
CA THR A 112 4.39 -5.73 6.96
C THR A 112 5.81 -6.20 7.30
N PRO A 113 6.64 -6.61 6.32
CA PRO A 113 7.92 -7.27 6.57
C PRO A 113 8.85 -6.49 7.51
N GLY A 114 9.08 -5.21 7.26
CA GLY A 114 10.03 -4.41 8.05
C GLY A 114 9.65 -4.27 9.54
N ARG A 115 8.34 -4.15 9.85
CA ARG A 115 7.90 -4.05 11.25
C ARG A 115 8.01 -5.38 11.98
N LEU A 116 7.65 -6.47 11.29
CA LEU A 116 7.79 -7.81 11.86
C LEU A 116 9.26 -8.12 12.19
N ILE A 117 10.19 -7.82 11.27
CA ILE A 117 11.63 -7.98 11.52
C ILE A 117 12.09 -7.16 12.72
N ALA A 118 11.58 -5.95 12.92
CA ALA A 118 11.91 -5.16 14.10
C ALA A 118 11.51 -5.86 15.41
N HIS A 119 10.35 -6.51 15.44
CA HIS A 119 9.92 -7.33 16.58
C HIS A 119 10.75 -8.61 16.72
N MET A 120 11.04 -9.30 15.61
CA MET A 120 11.89 -10.52 15.61
C MET A 120 13.29 -10.24 16.15
N ASN A 121 13.90 -9.10 15.79
CA ASN A 121 15.21 -8.67 16.31
C ASN A 121 15.25 -8.50 17.83
N MET A 122 14.11 -8.31 18.49
CA MET A 122 14.01 -8.21 19.93
C MET A 122 13.98 -9.58 20.64
N GLY A 123 13.91 -10.69 19.87
CA GLY A 123 14.07 -12.07 20.34
C GLY A 123 12.89 -12.67 21.09
N TYR A 124 11.73 -12.02 21.14
CA TYR A 124 10.54 -12.56 21.85
C TYR A 124 9.49 -13.17 20.90
N VAL A 125 9.63 -12.98 19.59
CA VAL A 125 8.71 -13.57 18.62
C VAL A 125 9.07 -15.03 18.41
N LYS A 126 8.07 -15.91 18.54
CA LYS A 126 8.23 -17.36 18.37
C LYS A 126 7.32 -17.86 17.26
N PHE A 127 7.91 -18.52 16.27
CA PHE A 127 7.21 -19.14 15.15
C PHE A 127 7.41 -20.66 15.10
N ASP A 128 7.84 -21.29 16.21
CA ASP A 128 8.21 -22.72 16.21
C ASP A 128 7.05 -23.64 15.83
N GLN A 129 5.82 -23.20 16.06
CA GLN A 129 4.59 -23.95 15.77
C GLN A 129 3.79 -23.36 14.59
N LEU A 130 4.40 -22.49 13.77
CA LEU A 130 3.73 -21.91 12.61
C LEU A 130 3.43 -22.98 11.56
N GLU A 131 2.16 -23.10 11.18
CA GLU A 131 1.70 -24.06 10.18
C GLU A 131 1.49 -23.42 8.80
N TYR A 132 1.13 -22.15 8.73
CA TYR A 132 0.72 -21.49 7.51
C TYR A 132 1.46 -20.17 7.28
N LEU A 133 2.03 -20.01 6.09
CA LEU A 133 2.60 -18.76 5.60
C LEU A 133 1.82 -18.31 4.37
N VAL A 134 1.27 -17.11 4.40
CA VAL A 134 0.61 -16.47 3.26
C VAL A 134 1.42 -15.23 2.84
N LEU A 135 1.71 -15.11 1.55
CA LEU A 135 2.21 -13.89 0.95
C LEU A 135 1.09 -13.32 0.08
N ASP A 136 0.48 -12.21 0.49
CA ASP A 136 -0.55 -11.52 -0.31
C ASP A 136 0.04 -10.28 -0.98
N GLU A 137 -0.37 -10.03 -2.23
CA GLU A 137 0.21 -9.01 -3.11
C GLU A 137 1.75 -9.13 -3.20
N ALA A 138 2.24 -10.37 -3.44
CA ALA A 138 3.68 -10.66 -3.47
C ALA A 138 4.44 -9.83 -4.51
N ASP A 139 3.85 -9.55 -5.67
CA ASP A 139 4.39 -8.66 -6.69
C ASP A 139 4.66 -7.26 -6.15
N LYS A 140 3.73 -6.71 -5.39
CA LYS A 140 3.88 -5.39 -4.78
C LYS A 140 4.97 -5.37 -3.71
N MET A 141 5.09 -6.43 -2.92
CA MET A 141 6.19 -6.55 -1.95
C MET A 141 7.55 -6.53 -2.63
N LEU A 142 7.71 -7.22 -3.77
CA LEU A 142 8.96 -7.21 -4.52
C LEU A 142 9.24 -5.87 -5.21
N ASP A 143 8.22 -5.19 -5.72
CA ASP A 143 8.35 -3.83 -6.29
C ASP A 143 8.83 -2.82 -5.23
N MET A 144 8.42 -3.00 -3.97
CA MET A 144 8.86 -2.20 -2.84
C MET A 144 10.25 -2.60 -2.29
N GLY A 145 10.85 -3.66 -2.84
CA GLY A 145 12.18 -4.11 -2.47
C GLY A 145 12.25 -5.05 -1.27
N PHE A 146 11.12 -5.61 -0.81
CA PHE A 146 11.07 -6.47 0.38
C PHE A 146 11.56 -7.91 0.17
N MET A 147 12.22 -8.20 -0.96
CA MET A 147 12.72 -9.56 -1.24
C MET A 147 13.62 -10.11 -0.12
N ASP A 148 14.60 -9.33 0.31
CA ASP A 148 15.55 -9.74 1.35
C ASP A 148 14.87 -9.84 2.73
N ASP A 149 13.92 -8.94 3.00
CA ASP A 149 13.12 -8.97 4.23
C ASP A 149 12.25 -10.23 4.32
N ILE A 150 11.56 -10.58 3.21
CA ILE A 150 10.78 -11.83 3.12
C ILE A 150 11.67 -13.05 3.36
N MET A 151 12.82 -13.12 2.68
CA MET A 151 13.73 -14.25 2.83
C MET A 151 14.28 -14.37 4.26
N ARG A 152 14.53 -13.24 4.92
CA ARG A 152 14.96 -13.20 6.32
C ARG A 152 13.87 -13.74 7.26
N ILE A 153 12.62 -13.33 7.07
CA ILE A 153 11.49 -13.85 7.85
C ILE A 153 11.36 -15.36 7.63
N VAL A 154 11.35 -15.79 6.37
CA VAL A 154 11.17 -17.20 5.98
C VAL A 154 12.25 -18.10 6.59
N ALA A 155 13.48 -17.58 6.76
CA ALA A 155 14.58 -18.34 7.37
C ALA A 155 14.35 -18.71 8.85
N GLU A 156 13.52 -17.93 9.56
CA GLU A 156 13.17 -18.16 10.97
C GLU A 156 11.90 -19.01 11.15
N LEU A 157 11.23 -19.37 10.04
CA LEU A 157 10.01 -20.18 10.09
C LEU A 157 10.28 -21.68 10.01
N PRO A 158 9.39 -22.54 10.56
CA PRO A 158 9.49 -23.99 10.42
C PRO A 158 9.55 -24.40 8.94
N LYS A 159 10.40 -25.38 8.63
CA LYS A 159 10.48 -25.95 7.27
C LYS A 159 9.19 -26.68 6.86
N LYS A 160 8.57 -27.37 7.82
CA LYS A 160 7.30 -28.05 7.60
C LYS A 160 6.15 -27.08 7.85
N ARG A 161 5.69 -26.43 6.80
CA ARG A 161 4.54 -25.52 6.79
C ARG A 161 3.87 -25.58 5.43
N GLN A 162 2.66 -25.10 5.33
CA GLN A 162 2.01 -24.81 4.05
C GLN A 162 2.30 -23.35 3.66
N THR A 163 2.72 -23.11 2.43
CA THR A 163 3.02 -21.75 1.92
C THR A 163 2.08 -21.40 0.78
N LEU A 164 1.38 -20.27 0.91
CA LEU A 164 0.41 -19.77 -0.06
C LEU A 164 0.92 -18.42 -0.62
N LEU A 165 1.12 -18.33 -1.92
CA LEU A 165 1.56 -17.14 -2.60
C LEU A 165 0.44 -16.60 -3.50
N PHE A 166 -0.08 -15.42 -3.16
CA PHE A 166 -1.06 -14.69 -3.92
C PHE A 166 -0.43 -13.47 -4.57
N SER A 167 -0.63 -13.31 -5.87
CA SER A 167 -0.07 -12.19 -6.65
C SER A 167 -1.03 -11.81 -7.77
N ALA A 168 -1.01 -10.56 -8.21
CA ALA A 168 -1.74 -10.15 -9.41
C ALA A 168 -0.95 -10.47 -10.68
N THR A 169 0.37 -10.53 -10.59
CA THR A 169 1.29 -10.76 -11.72
C THR A 169 2.34 -11.82 -11.39
N MET A 170 2.92 -12.46 -12.41
CA MET A 170 3.94 -13.49 -12.26
C MET A 170 5.24 -13.18 -13.01
N PRO A 171 5.90 -12.04 -12.76
CA PRO A 171 7.19 -11.73 -13.34
C PRO A 171 8.28 -12.72 -12.89
N PRO A 172 9.43 -12.80 -13.57
CA PRO A 172 10.52 -13.72 -13.22
C PRO A 172 10.92 -13.67 -11.74
N LYS A 173 10.98 -12.49 -11.15
CA LYS A 173 11.31 -12.31 -9.72
C LYS A 173 10.35 -13.03 -8.77
N ILE A 174 9.03 -13.01 -9.07
CA ILE A 174 8.02 -13.74 -8.27
C ILE A 174 8.21 -15.24 -8.44
N ARG A 175 8.46 -15.73 -9.67
CA ARG A 175 8.76 -17.14 -9.91
C ARG A 175 10.01 -17.60 -9.16
N ASP A 176 11.04 -16.75 -9.10
CA ASP A 176 12.27 -17.03 -8.36
C ASP A 176 12.04 -17.05 -6.83
N LEU A 177 11.19 -16.17 -6.31
CA LEU A 177 10.77 -16.21 -4.91
C LEU A 177 9.99 -17.51 -4.64
N ALA A 178 9.00 -17.82 -5.46
CA ALA A 178 8.15 -19.00 -5.32
C ALA A 178 9.00 -20.29 -5.26
N LYS A 179 9.96 -20.46 -6.17
CA LYS A 179 10.88 -21.63 -6.17
C LYS A 179 11.71 -21.78 -4.89
N LYS A 180 11.97 -20.68 -4.17
CA LYS A 180 12.76 -20.71 -2.94
C LYS A 180 11.96 -21.04 -1.70
N ILE A 181 10.67 -20.69 -1.68
CA ILE A 181 9.88 -20.75 -0.45
C ILE A 181 8.72 -21.74 -0.49
N LEU A 182 8.29 -22.22 -1.67
CA LEU A 182 7.23 -23.21 -1.84
C LEU A 182 7.80 -24.57 -2.20
N ASN A 183 7.06 -25.62 -1.82
CA ASN A 183 7.37 -27.00 -2.12
C ASN A 183 6.28 -27.60 -3.03
N GLU A 184 6.62 -27.96 -4.26
CA GLU A 184 5.71 -28.54 -5.27
C GLU A 184 4.31 -27.88 -5.29
N PRO A 185 4.24 -26.55 -5.49
CA PRO A 185 2.98 -25.84 -5.37
C PRO A 185 2.02 -26.18 -6.51
N ALA A 186 0.72 -26.25 -6.18
CA ALA A 186 -0.31 -26.15 -7.19
C ALA A 186 -0.33 -24.71 -7.77
N GLU A 187 -0.48 -24.58 -9.09
CA GLU A 187 -0.55 -23.28 -9.74
C GLU A 187 -1.98 -23.01 -10.24
N ILE A 188 -2.56 -21.90 -9.78
CA ILE A 188 -3.83 -21.36 -10.26
C ILE A 188 -3.54 -20.04 -10.95
N SER A 189 -3.87 -19.95 -12.22
CA SER A 189 -3.74 -18.71 -12.99
C SER A 189 -5.11 -18.35 -13.57
N LEU A 190 -5.71 -17.34 -12.98
CA LEU A 190 -6.89 -16.74 -13.57
C LEU A 190 -6.41 -15.67 -14.57
N ALA A 191 -6.94 -15.70 -15.77
CA ALA A 191 -6.63 -14.69 -16.77
C ALA A 191 -6.79 -13.30 -16.15
N VAL A 192 -5.85 -12.40 -16.47
CA VAL A 192 -5.98 -10.99 -16.08
C VAL A 192 -7.33 -10.54 -16.59
N SER A 193 -8.26 -10.26 -15.66
CA SER A 193 -9.57 -9.77 -16.07
C SER A 193 -9.34 -8.48 -16.81
N LYS A 194 -9.80 -8.40 -18.04
CA LYS A 194 -9.83 -7.14 -18.78
C LYS A 194 -10.50 -6.10 -17.90
N PRO A 195 -10.07 -4.84 -17.95
CA PRO A 195 -10.82 -3.78 -17.28
C PRO A 195 -12.30 -3.95 -17.64
N ALA A 196 -13.17 -3.69 -16.68
CA ALA A 196 -14.60 -3.79 -16.94
C ALA A 196 -14.93 -3.02 -18.23
N GLU A 197 -15.66 -3.65 -19.17
CA GLU A 197 -15.99 -3.08 -20.48
C GLU A 197 -16.71 -1.72 -20.37
N ASN A 198 -17.32 -1.47 -19.22
CA ASN A 198 -18.04 -0.26 -18.85
C ASN A 198 -17.15 0.88 -18.30
N ILE A 199 -15.82 0.80 -18.44
CA ILE A 199 -14.91 1.93 -18.14
C ILE A 199 -14.70 2.76 -19.41
N ASP A 200 -15.15 4.02 -19.40
CA ASP A 200 -14.80 5.01 -20.40
C ASP A 200 -13.37 5.50 -20.14
N GLN A 201 -12.44 5.06 -20.99
CA GLN A 201 -11.02 5.34 -20.87
C GLN A 201 -10.62 6.41 -21.88
N ARG A 202 -9.88 7.44 -21.44
CA ARG A 202 -9.48 8.56 -22.30
C ARG A 202 -8.02 8.93 -22.06
N PHE A 203 -7.22 9.05 -23.14
CA PHE A 203 -5.85 9.55 -23.10
C PHE A 203 -5.79 10.99 -23.60
N TYR A 204 -5.07 11.83 -22.85
CA TYR A 204 -4.78 13.23 -23.19
C TYR A 204 -3.26 13.42 -23.23
N PHE A 205 -2.73 13.86 -24.36
CA PHE A 205 -1.29 14.13 -24.52
C PHE A 205 -0.97 15.52 -24.03
N THR A 206 -0.13 15.63 -22.98
CA THR A 206 0.08 16.89 -22.27
C THR A 206 1.55 17.09 -21.91
N TYR A 207 2.00 18.35 -21.93
CA TYR A 207 3.19 18.72 -21.20
C TYR A 207 2.90 18.82 -19.70
N ASP A 208 3.93 18.67 -18.84
CA ASP A 208 3.75 18.72 -17.39
C ASP A 208 3.07 20.03 -16.90
N SER A 209 3.32 21.16 -17.59
CA SER A 209 2.70 22.47 -17.29
C SER A 209 1.21 22.53 -17.62
N GLN A 210 0.71 21.69 -18.54
CA GLN A 210 -0.68 21.69 -18.99
C GLN A 210 -1.57 20.78 -18.13
N LYS A 211 -0.99 19.85 -17.36
CA LYS A 211 -1.74 18.83 -16.62
C LYS A 211 -2.73 19.41 -15.61
N LEU A 212 -2.29 20.38 -14.80
CA LEU A 212 -3.15 20.95 -13.76
C LEU A 212 -4.30 21.79 -14.36
N PRO A 213 -4.07 22.72 -15.29
CA PRO A 213 -5.15 23.41 -15.98
C PRO A 213 -6.10 22.48 -16.76
N LEU A 214 -5.58 21.39 -17.34
CA LEU A 214 -6.42 20.38 -17.98
C LEU A 214 -7.34 19.68 -16.97
N LEU A 215 -6.79 19.27 -15.82
CA LEU A 215 -7.57 18.66 -14.76
C LEU A 215 -8.71 19.59 -14.31
N GLU A 216 -8.40 20.87 -14.06
CA GLU A 216 -9.38 21.88 -13.68
C GLU A 216 -10.51 22.01 -14.72
N SER A 217 -10.14 22.07 -16.01
CA SER A 217 -11.11 22.18 -17.09
C SER A 217 -12.01 20.95 -17.23
N LEU A 218 -11.43 19.75 -17.16
CA LEU A 218 -12.17 18.51 -17.30
C LEU A 218 -13.15 18.29 -16.15
N ILE A 219 -12.74 18.61 -14.91
CA ILE A 219 -13.57 18.42 -13.71
C ILE A 219 -14.72 19.43 -13.66
N ASN A 220 -14.52 20.64 -14.13
CA ASN A 220 -15.52 21.70 -14.07
C ASN A 220 -16.80 21.39 -14.88
N GLY A 221 -16.76 20.38 -15.75
CA GLY A 221 -17.91 19.90 -16.54
C GLY A 221 -18.46 18.53 -16.12
N LEU A 222 -17.94 17.94 -15.03
CA LEU A 222 -18.29 16.59 -14.62
C LEU A 222 -19.10 16.59 -13.30
N GLU A 223 -20.14 15.76 -13.25
CA GLU A 223 -20.78 15.41 -11.98
C GLU A 223 -19.92 14.40 -11.21
N VAL A 224 -19.03 14.91 -10.37
CA VAL A 224 -18.11 14.09 -9.58
C VAL A 224 -18.78 13.69 -8.27
N SER A 225 -19.22 12.44 -8.18
CA SER A 225 -19.71 11.86 -6.91
C SER A 225 -18.56 11.37 -6.02
N SER A 226 -17.53 10.78 -6.64
CA SER A 226 -16.29 10.35 -5.98
C SER A 226 -15.17 10.22 -7.02
N MET A 227 -13.96 10.69 -6.72
CA MET A 227 -12.83 10.68 -7.64
C MET A 227 -11.53 10.34 -6.90
N ILE A 228 -10.65 9.57 -7.55
CA ILE A 228 -9.24 9.45 -7.14
C ILE A 228 -8.35 10.03 -8.22
N VAL A 229 -7.38 10.85 -7.80
CA VAL A 229 -6.33 11.41 -8.66
C VAL A 229 -4.99 10.81 -8.25
N PHE A 230 -4.38 10.04 -9.14
CA PHE A 230 -3.07 9.42 -8.95
C PHE A 230 -1.95 10.30 -9.49
N THR A 231 -0.95 10.60 -8.67
CA THR A 231 0.25 11.33 -9.08
C THR A 231 1.51 10.61 -8.59
N SER A 232 2.58 10.66 -9.37
CA SER A 232 3.87 10.03 -9.02
C SER A 232 4.72 10.86 -8.06
N ARG A 233 4.42 12.18 -7.93
CA ARG A 233 5.23 13.11 -7.15
C ARG A 233 4.45 13.65 -5.95
N LYS A 234 5.04 13.51 -4.75
CA LYS A 234 4.49 14.10 -3.52
C LYS A 234 4.24 15.61 -3.63
N SER A 235 5.14 16.34 -4.31
CA SER A 235 5.00 17.79 -4.51
C SER A 235 3.72 18.19 -5.24
N ASN A 236 3.18 17.30 -6.10
CA ASN A 236 1.97 17.57 -6.85
C ASN A 236 0.70 17.39 -6.00
N VAL A 237 0.73 16.52 -4.98
CA VAL A 237 -0.46 16.24 -4.15
C VAL A 237 -1.05 17.52 -3.59
N ASN A 238 -0.26 18.31 -2.89
CA ASN A 238 -0.74 19.55 -2.25
C ASN A 238 -1.20 20.61 -3.28
N SER A 239 -0.54 20.70 -4.44
CA SER A 239 -0.92 21.66 -5.49
C SER A 239 -2.26 21.28 -6.13
N ILE A 240 -2.46 19.97 -6.41
CA ILE A 240 -3.72 19.45 -6.96
C ILE A 240 -4.85 19.65 -5.95
N VAL A 241 -4.65 19.27 -4.68
CA VAL A 241 -5.67 19.46 -3.62
C VAL A 241 -6.11 20.91 -3.53
N ARG A 242 -5.16 21.86 -3.45
CA ARG A 242 -5.47 23.30 -3.36
C ARG A 242 -6.24 23.82 -4.58
N SER A 243 -5.90 23.33 -5.75
CA SER A 243 -6.59 23.70 -6.98
C SER A 243 -8.04 23.22 -6.98
N LEU A 244 -8.26 21.95 -6.62
CA LEU A 244 -9.59 21.35 -6.54
C LEU A 244 -10.46 22.02 -5.47
N GLN A 245 -9.87 22.37 -4.32
CA GLN A 245 -10.57 23.12 -3.26
C GLN A 245 -10.98 24.52 -3.71
N LYS A 246 -10.16 25.22 -4.53
CA LYS A 246 -10.54 26.51 -5.13
C LYS A 246 -11.73 26.41 -6.08
N LEU A 247 -11.91 25.27 -6.73
CA LEU A 247 -13.07 24.98 -7.58
C LEU A 247 -14.32 24.56 -6.79
N GLY A 248 -14.24 24.53 -5.45
CA GLY A 248 -15.37 24.20 -4.57
C GLY A 248 -15.52 22.72 -4.24
N PHE A 249 -14.61 21.85 -4.68
CA PHE A 249 -14.63 20.42 -4.32
C PHE A 249 -14.06 20.18 -2.93
N THR A 250 -14.64 19.22 -2.20
CA THR A 250 -14.04 18.70 -0.99
C THR A 250 -12.95 17.70 -1.37
N ALA A 251 -11.71 18.14 -1.36
CA ALA A 251 -10.55 17.34 -1.76
C ALA A 251 -9.54 17.20 -0.61
N GLU A 252 -8.92 16.01 -0.50
CA GLU A 252 -7.87 15.75 0.49
C GLU A 252 -6.74 14.92 -0.13
N GLY A 253 -5.52 15.02 0.42
CA GLY A 253 -4.32 14.39 -0.12
C GLY A 253 -3.79 13.28 0.78
N ILE A 254 -3.29 12.18 0.16
CA ILE A 254 -2.56 11.12 0.86
C ILE A 254 -1.18 10.97 0.25
N GLN A 255 -0.16 11.12 1.09
CA GLN A 255 1.24 10.94 0.74
C GLN A 255 2.03 10.34 1.91
N SER A 256 3.25 9.87 1.66
CA SER A 256 4.06 9.17 2.66
C SER A 256 4.45 10.02 3.87
N ASP A 257 4.35 11.35 3.78
CA ASP A 257 4.79 12.28 4.82
C ASP A 257 3.70 12.55 5.88
N ILE A 258 2.48 12.04 5.64
CA ILE A 258 1.37 12.15 6.60
C ILE A 258 1.49 11.04 7.64
N GLU A 259 1.26 11.38 8.91
CA GLU A 259 1.20 10.41 10.00
C GLU A 259 0.10 9.35 9.74
N GLN A 260 0.28 8.14 10.27
CA GLN A 260 -0.64 7.02 10.01
C GLN A 260 -2.08 7.32 10.47
N ASP A 261 -2.23 7.93 11.65
CA ASP A 261 -3.54 8.27 12.20
C ASP A 261 -4.30 9.29 11.33
N GLU A 262 -3.57 10.25 10.74
CA GLU A 262 -4.18 11.22 9.81
C GLU A 262 -4.56 10.55 8.50
N ARG A 263 -3.72 9.64 8.01
CA ARG A 263 -4.01 8.86 6.80
C ARG A 263 -5.29 8.05 6.94
N GLU A 264 -5.44 7.35 8.07
CA GLU A 264 -6.65 6.56 8.35
C GLU A 264 -7.89 7.46 8.42
N LYS A 265 -7.79 8.65 9.04
CA LYS A 265 -8.87 9.64 9.07
C LYS A 265 -9.26 10.14 7.68
N VAL A 266 -8.27 10.39 6.81
CA VAL A 266 -8.52 10.83 5.42
C VAL A 266 -9.21 9.71 4.63
N LEU A 267 -8.72 8.47 4.73
CA LEU A 267 -9.33 7.32 4.06
C LEU A 267 -10.77 7.07 4.55
N LEU A 268 -10.99 7.10 5.84
CA LEU A 268 -12.31 6.96 6.42
C LEU A 268 -13.23 8.11 5.99
N GLY A 269 -12.72 9.34 5.96
CA GLY A 269 -13.44 10.51 5.47
C GLY A 269 -13.86 10.36 4.01
N PHE A 270 -13.00 9.83 3.16
CA PHE A 270 -13.32 9.56 1.75
C PHE A 270 -14.33 8.43 1.59
N ARG A 271 -14.20 7.33 2.32
CA ARG A 271 -15.20 6.23 2.35
C ARG A 271 -16.57 6.74 2.78
N ASN A 272 -16.64 7.62 3.78
CA ASN A 272 -17.85 8.21 4.30
C ASN A 272 -18.35 9.43 3.48
N LYS A 273 -17.78 9.65 2.28
CA LYS A 273 -18.15 10.76 1.36
C LYS A 273 -18.01 12.17 1.97
N LYS A 274 -17.19 12.32 3.02
CA LYS A 274 -16.78 13.64 3.55
C LYS A 274 -15.91 14.39 2.53
N TYR A 275 -15.07 13.64 1.81
CA TYR A 275 -14.25 14.13 0.71
C TYR A 275 -14.76 13.54 -0.60
N GLN A 276 -14.98 14.39 -1.62
CA GLN A 276 -15.36 13.98 -2.97
C GLN A 276 -14.15 13.49 -3.77
N ILE A 277 -12.97 14.09 -3.53
CA ILE A 277 -11.77 13.83 -4.29
C ILE A 277 -10.62 13.46 -3.36
N LEU A 278 -9.98 12.32 -3.64
CA LEU A 278 -8.77 11.86 -2.99
C LEU A 278 -7.59 12.00 -3.94
N VAL A 279 -6.54 12.72 -3.54
CA VAL A 279 -5.29 12.82 -4.32
C VAL A 279 -4.23 11.96 -3.67
N ALA A 280 -3.72 10.94 -4.38
CA ALA A 280 -2.83 9.94 -3.80
C ALA A 280 -1.58 9.69 -4.65
N THR A 281 -0.47 9.33 -3.99
CA THR A 281 0.70 8.76 -4.68
C THR A 281 0.55 7.25 -4.82
N ASP A 282 1.23 6.63 -5.80
CA ASP A 282 1.12 5.20 -6.11
C ASP A 282 1.34 4.27 -4.91
N ILE A 283 2.38 4.54 -4.12
CA ILE A 283 2.70 3.72 -2.94
C ILE A 283 1.55 3.75 -1.94
N MET A 284 0.84 4.86 -1.88
CA MET A 284 -0.20 5.09 -0.89
C MET A 284 -1.57 4.58 -1.33
N SER A 285 -1.76 4.39 -2.64
CA SER A 285 -3.01 3.87 -3.20
C SER A 285 -3.07 2.35 -3.27
N ARG A 286 -1.94 1.68 -3.06
CA ARG A 286 -1.84 0.22 -2.98
C ARG A 286 -2.41 -0.26 -1.63
N GLY A 287 -3.23 -1.30 -1.64
CA GLY A 287 -3.86 -1.83 -0.43
C GLY A 287 -5.05 -1.01 0.10
N ILE A 288 -5.47 0.05 -0.60
CA ILE A 288 -6.69 0.79 -0.23
C ILE A 288 -7.89 0.07 -0.82
N ASP A 289 -8.77 -0.43 0.05
CA ASP A 289 -10.08 -0.95 -0.33
C ASP A 289 -11.07 0.20 -0.49
N ILE A 290 -10.95 0.91 -1.59
CA ILE A 290 -11.89 1.94 -2.01
C ILE A 290 -12.36 1.59 -3.41
N ASP A 291 -13.60 1.17 -3.49
CA ASP A 291 -14.26 0.76 -4.71
C ASP A 291 -15.49 1.65 -5.00
N ASN A 292 -16.11 1.45 -6.16
CA ASN A 292 -17.27 2.20 -6.62
C ASN A 292 -17.02 3.70 -6.77
N ILE A 293 -15.84 4.04 -7.27
CA ILE A 293 -15.45 5.42 -7.57
C ILE A 293 -15.99 5.79 -8.95
N SER A 294 -16.57 6.98 -9.08
CA SER A 294 -17.10 7.45 -10.36
C SER A 294 -16.00 7.77 -11.37
N HIS A 295 -14.90 8.36 -10.90
CA HIS A 295 -13.82 8.83 -11.76
C HIS A 295 -12.44 8.45 -11.23
N VAL A 296 -11.57 7.99 -12.11
CA VAL A 296 -10.14 7.80 -11.85
C VAL A 296 -9.34 8.72 -12.76
N VAL A 297 -8.45 9.51 -12.20
CA VAL A 297 -7.53 10.36 -12.97
C VAL A 297 -6.10 9.90 -12.73
N ASN A 298 -5.45 9.43 -13.78
CA ASN A 298 -4.00 9.25 -13.78
C ASN A 298 -3.36 10.58 -14.17
N PHE A 299 -3.12 11.47 -13.22
CA PHE A 299 -2.42 12.74 -13.43
C PHE A 299 -1.00 12.51 -13.93
N ASP A 300 -0.37 11.44 -13.47
CA ASP A 300 0.86 10.89 -14.02
C ASP A 300 0.62 9.45 -14.46
N MET A 301 1.14 9.13 -15.65
CA MET A 301 1.08 7.79 -16.22
C MET A 301 1.69 6.76 -15.23
N PRO A 302 1.03 5.63 -14.95
CA PRO A 302 1.58 4.59 -14.10
C PRO A 302 2.88 4.02 -14.66
N GLN A 303 3.68 3.37 -13.81
CA GLN A 303 4.97 2.81 -14.22
C GLN A 303 4.77 1.61 -15.16
N ASP A 304 3.80 0.77 -14.84
CA ASP A 304 3.50 -0.48 -15.53
C ASP A 304 2.06 -0.51 -16.04
N ALA A 305 1.81 -1.36 -17.04
CA ALA A 305 0.48 -1.55 -17.62
C ALA A 305 -0.47 -2.23 -16.60
N GLU A 306 0.06 -3.07 -15.74
CA GLU A 306 -0.65 -3.73 -14.67
C GLU A 306 -1.13 -2.72 -13.61
N ASP A 307 -0.29 -1.75 -13.24
CA ASP A 307 -0.69 -0.64 -12.35
C ASP A 307 -1.79 0.23 -12.98
N TYR A 308 -1.76 0.40 -14.30
CA TYR A 308 -2.85 1.08 -15.02
C TYR A 308 -4.19 0.39 -14.78
N ILE A 309 -4.25 -0.93 -14.99
CA ILE A 309 -5.47 -1.71 -14.75
C ILE A 309 -5.89 -1.65 -13.28
N HIS A 310 -4.96 -1.75 -12.34
CA HIS A 310 -5.24 -1.66 -10.91
C HIS A 310 -5.81 -0.30 -10.49
N ARG A 311 -5.32 0.81 -11.10
CA ARG A 311 -5.86 2.14 -10.82
C ARG A 311 -7.24 2.33 -11.40
N ILE A 312 -7.44 2.02 -12.69
CA ILE A 312 -8.75 2.19 -13.33
C ILE A 312 -9.78 1.20 -12.79
N GLY A 313 -9.37 0.03 -12.32
CA GLY A 313 -10.23 -0.97 -11.67
C GLY A 313 -10.78 -0.53 -10.29
N ARG A 314 -10.50 0.70 -9.83
CA ARG A 314 -11.19 1.32 -8.69
C ARG A 314 -12.57 1.85 -9.07
N THR A 315 -12.83 2.02 -10.35
CA THR A 315 -14.14 2.42 -10.88
C THR A 315 -14.85 1.25 -11.57
N ALA A 316 -16.11 1.44 -11.93
CA ALA A 316 -16.95 0.50 -12.71
C ALA A 316 -17.05 -0.91 -12.12
N ARG A 317 -17.17 -1.06 -10.81
CA ARG A 317 -17.48 -2.33 -10.16
C ARG A 317 -18.99 -2.52 -10.02
N ALA A 318 -19.43 -3.79 -9.96
CA ALA A 318 -20.84 -4.16 -9.76
C ALA A 318 -21.82 -3.56 -10.77
N ALA A 319 -21.48 -3.61 -12.07
CA ALA A 319 -22.31 -3.11 -13.19
C ALA A 319 -22.47 -1.57 -13.27
N ALA A 320 -21.78 -0.79 -12.47
CA ALA A 320 -21.72 0.66 -12.62
C ALA A 320 -20.80 1.06 -13.80
N THR A 321 -21.06 2.20 -14.43
CA THR A 321 -20.15 2.81 -15.41
C THR A 321 -19.11 3.66 -14.67
N GLY A 322 -17.91 3.78 -15.23
CA GLY A 322 -16.84 4.59 -14.67
C GLY A 322 -16.03 5.32 -15.73
N THR A 323 -15.38 6.40 -15.34
CA THR A 323 -14.52 7.18 -16.25
C THR A 323 -13.07 7.15 -15.76
N ALA A 324 -12.14 6.88 -16.67
CA ALA A 324 -10.71 6.88 -16.43
C ALA A 324 -10.01 7.88 -17.38
N LEU A 325 -9.49 8.97 -16.81
CA LEU A 325 -8.75 10.00 -17.53
C LEU A 325 -7.26 9.80 -17.30
N THR A 326 -6.44 9.79 -18.34
CA THR A 326 -5.00 9.58 -18.20
C THR A 326 -4.22 10.65 -18.97
N PHE A 327 -3.35 11.36 -18.27
CA PHE A 327 -2.48 12.38 -18.84
C PHE A 327 -1.13 11.76 -19.19
N VAL A 328 -0.78 11.84 -20.46
CA VAL A 328 0.41 11.22 -21.04
C VAL A 328 1.38 12.31 -21.46
N ASN A 329 2.59 12.32 -20.89
CA ASN A 329 3.64 13.21 -21.36
C ASN A 329 4.53 12.52 -22.42
N GLU A 330 5.41 13.28 -23.05
CA GLU A 330 6.34 12.78 -24.09
C GLU A 330 7.13 11.56 -23.65
N LYS A 331 7.56 11.54 -22.39
CA LYS A 331 8.43 10.51 -21.83
C LYS A 331 7.70 9.18 -21.55
N ASP A 332 6.37 9.23 -21.48
CA ASP A 332 5.54 8.10 -21.09
C ASP A 332 4.81 7.44 -22.28
N MET A 333 4.88 8.01 -23.50
CA MET A 333 4.18 7.51 -24.67
C MET A 333 4.54 6.06 -25.00
N TYR A 334 5.79 5.64 -24.77
CA TYR A 334 6.24 4.27 -25.02
C TYR A 334 5.49 3.21 -24.18
N LYS A 335 4.77 3.61 -23.14
CA LYS A 335 3.99 2.71 -22.26
C LYS A 335 2.64 2.35 -22.87
N ILE A 336 2.09 3.21 -23.76
CA ILE A 336 0.75 3.06 -24.33
C ILE A 336 0.59 1.71 -25.06
N PRO A 337 1.48 1.30 -25.98
CA PRO A 337 1.30 0.03 -26.70
C PRO A 337 1.26 -1.19 -25.77
N ARG A 338 1.95 -1.13 -24.63
CA ARG A 338 1.92 -2.21 -23.63
C ARG A 338 0.59 -2.24 -22.88
N ILE A 339 0.04 -1.09 -22.54
CA ILE A 339 -1.28 -0.98 -21.90
C ILE A 339 -2.36 -1.48 -22.85
N GLU A 340 -2.43 -0.96 -24.09
CA GLU A 340 -3.43 -1.34 -25.09
C GLU A 340 -3.37 -2.84 -25.43
N ARG A 341 -2.16 -3.43 -25.46
CA ARG A 341 -1.99 -4.88 -25.63
C ARG A 341 -2.53 -5.66 -24.43
N LEU A 342 -2.33 -5.16 -23.19
CA LEU A 342 -2.77 -5.85 -21.98
C LEU A 342 -4.29 -5.80 -21.83
N ILE A 343 -4.92 -4.69 -22.18
CA ILE A 343 -6.39 -4.53 -22.15
C ILE A 343 -7.07 -5.04 -23.42
N GLU A 344 -6.29 -5.44 -24.43
CA GLU A 344 -6.76 -5.89 -25.76
C GLU A 344 -7.73 -4.89 -26.43
N LYS A 345 -7.53 -3.61 -26.18
CA LYS A 345 -8.36 -2.53 -26.69
C LYS A 345 -7.50 -1.28 -26.91
N GLU A 346 -7.74 -0.59 -28.02
CA GLU A 346 -7.19 0.74 -28.24
C GLU A 346 -7.94 1.77 -27.37
N VAL A 347 -7.19 2.63 -26.67
CA VAL A 347 -7.78 3.69 -25.83
C VAL A 347 -7.95 4.96 -26.68
N PRO A 348 -9.14 5.57 -26.71
CA PRO A 348 -9.38 6.81 -27.41
C PRO A 348 -8.44 7.93 -26.95
N LYS A 349 -7.90 8.66 -27.94
CA LYS A 349 -6.97 9.76 -27.74
C LYS A 349 -7.73 11.06 -27.99
N PHE A 350 -7.68 11.98 -27.03
CA PHE A 350 -8.44 13.23 -27.04
C PHE A 350 -7.51 14.42 -27.16
N ASP A 351 -7.95 15.42 -27.90
CA ASP A 351 -7.27 16.70 -28.00
C ASP A 351 -7.43 17.53 -26.72
N LEU A 352 -6.49 18.43 -26.49
CA LEU A 352 -6.58 19.41 -25.41
C LEU A 352 -7.57 20.51 -25.75
N PRO A 353 -8.25 21.11 -24.74
CA PRO A 353 -9.01 22.34 -24.96
C PRO A 353 -8.14 23.45 -25.57
N ASP A 354 -8.71 24.24 -26.50
CA ASP A 354 -7.97 25.27 -27.29
C ASP A 354 -7.16 26.26 -26.44
N PHE A 355 -7.66 26.61 -25.27
CA PHE A 355 -6.98 27.56 -24.37
C PHE A 355 -5.67 27.02 -23.78
N LEU A 356 -5.44 25.71 -23.82
CA LEU A 356 -4.20 25.07 -23.35
C LEU A 356 -3.14 24.98 -24.47
N GLY A 357 -3.52 25.26 -25.70
CA GLY A 357 -2.67 25.06 -26.87
C GLY A 357 -2.45 23.58 -27.17
N LYS A 358 -1.55 23.31 -28.10
CA LYS A 358 -1.26 21.94 -28.54
C LYS A 358 -0.42 21.19 -27.51
N GLY A 359 -0.78 19.95 -27.23
CA GLY A 359 0.06 18.99 -26.51
C GLY A 359 1.13 18.36 -27.41
N PRO A 360 1.96 17.45 -26.85
CA PRO A 360 2.91 16.69 -27.65
C PRO A 360 2.18 15.73 -28.60
N GLU A 361 2.69 15.60 -29.82
CA GLU A 361 2.17 14.64 -30.79
C GLU A 361 2.46 13.21 -30.35
N TYR A 362 1.49 12.32 -30.55
CA TYR A 362 1.64 10.91 -30.19
C TYR A 362 2.64 10.22 -31.12
N ASP A 363 3.72 9.69 -30.54
CA ASP A 363 4.69 8.82 -31.23
C ASP A 363 4.54 7.37 -30.74
N PRO A 364 3.95 6.47 -31.56
CA PRO A 364 3.81 5.05 -31.21
C PRO A 364 5.15 4.32 -31.10
N ASN A 365 6.23 4.88 -31.66
CA ASN A 365 7.58 4.33 -31.63
C ASN A 365 8.46 4.97 -30.55
N ALA A 366 7.90 5.80 -29.68
CA ALA A 366 8.62 6.41 -28.59
C ALA A 366 9.38 5.36 -27.79
N LYS A 367 10.62 5.69 -27.42
CA LYS A 367 11.49 4.80 -26.62
C LYS A 367 11.71 5.40 -25.24
N PRO A 368 11.86 4.55 -24.20
CA PRO A 368 12.17 5.06 -22.87
C PRO A 368 13.47 5.86 -22.91
N GLU A 369 13.47 7.05 -22.32
CA GLU A 369 14.71 7.81 -22.12
C GLU A 369 15.69 6.96 -21.33
N LYS A 370 16.84 6.65 -21.92
CA LYS A 370 17.96 6.03 -21.19
C LYS A 370 18.34 7.04 -20.09
N ARG A 371 18.16 6.67 -18.82
CA ARG A 371 18.71 7.42 -17.69
C ARG A 371 20.20 7.60 -17.95
N GLY A 372 20.57 8.77 -18.46
CA GLY A 372 21.94 9.13 -18.72
C GLY A 372 22.68 9.17 -17.40
N GLY A 373 23.56 8.18 -17.19
CA GLY A 373 24.58 8.31 -16.16
C GLY A 373 25.31 9.61 -16.44
N SER A 374 25.35 10.49 -15.46
CA SER A 374 26.13 11.72 -15.46
C SER A 374 27.61 11.32 -15.71
N ARG A 375 28.01 11.33 -16.98
CA ARG A 375 29.42 11.36 -17.32
C ARG A 375 29.84 12.81 -17.20
N ASP A 376 30.50 13.13 -16.10
CA ASP A 376 31.31 14.32 -15.96
C ASP A 376 32.18 14.47 -17.22
N LYS A 377 31.76 15.35 -18.12
CA LYS A 377 32.63 15.89 -19.17
C LYS A 377 33.59 16.85 -18.49
N LYS A 378 34.68 16.34 -17.93
CA LYS A 378 35.89 17.14 -17.75
C LYS A 378 36.34 17.61 -19.14
N GLY A 379 36.17 18.92 -19.35
CA GLY A 379 36.65 19.61 -20.51
C GLY A 379 38.16 19.45 -20.68
N GLY A 380 38.58 18.71 -21.70
CA GLY A 380 39.94 18.69 -22.19
C GLY A 380 39.99 19.55 -23.43
N LYS A 381 40.64 20.71 -23.34
CA LYS A 381 41.06 21.55 -24.49
C LYS A 381 42.02 20.76 -25.36
N PRO A 382 41.95 20.84 -26.70
CA PRO A 382 42.97 20.29 -27.58
C PRO A 382 44.21 21.20 -27.58
N ARG A 383 45.36 20.61 -27.28
CA ARG A 383 46.66 21.23 -27.57
C ARG A 383 47.26 20.45 -28.74
N SER A 384 47.42 21.17 -29.84
CA SER A 384 48.26 20.86 -30.99
C SER A 384 49.75 20.91 -30.63
N GLY A 385 50.56 20.10 -31.21
CA GLY A 385 51.99 20.34 -31.29
C GLY A 385 52.86 19.06 -31.30
N ASP A 386 53.28 18.72 -32.49
CA ASP A 386 54.36 17.75 -32.79
C ASP A 386 55.63 17.95 -31.94
N ARG A 387 56.25 16.82 -31.57
CA ARG A 387 57.70 16.61 -31.77
C ARG A 387 58.07 15.17 -31.38
N LYS A 388 58.61 14.47 -32.36
CA LYS A 388 59.42 13.24 -32.19
C LYS A 388 60.70 13.62 -31.44
N GLU A 389 61.13 12.77 -30.52
CA GLU A 389 62.55 12.37 -30.44
C GLU A 389 62.71 11.14 -29.55
N THR A 390 63.48 10.26 -30.07
CA THR A 390 64.00 8.99 -29.61
C THR A 390 64.86 9.10 -28.37
N ARG A 391 64.82 8.16 -27.44
CA ARG A 391 65.96 7.46 -26.87
C ARG A 391 65.63 6.39 -25.84
N ALA A 392 66.38 5.37 -25.89
CA ALA A 392 66.34 4.05 -25.27
C ALA A 392 66.76 4.02 -23.77
N PRO A 393 66.92 2.80 -23.19
CA PRO A 393 66.41 2.48 -21.86
C PRO A 393 67.49 2.24 -20.76
N ARG A 394 66.98 1.87 -19.55
CA ARG A 394 67.67 1.24 -18.40
C ARG A 394 68.15 2.17 -17.25
N PRO A 395 68.34 1.64 -16.00
CA PRO A 395 68.18 0.26 -15.51
C PRO A 395 67.41 0.15 -14.16
N GLN A 396 67.22 -1.10 -13.78
CA GLN A 396 66.73 -1.65 -12.52
C GLN A 396 67.58 -1.24 -11.29
N GLY A 397 66.94 -1.15 -10.15
CA GLY A 397 67.57 -1.06 -8.83
C GLY A 397 66.57 -1.41 -7.74
N GLU A 398 66.61 -2.60 -7.33
CA GLU A 398 66.68 -3.23 -6.00
C GLU A 398 65.60 -2.99 -4.98
N ARG A 399 65.01 -4.11 -4.63
CA ARG A 399 64.18 -4.42 -3.45
C ARG A 399 64.98 -4.21 -2.15
N LYS A 400 64.28 -3.77 -1.08
CA LYS A 400 64.52 -4.29 0.27
C LYS A 400 63.21 -4.33 1.10
N PRO A 401 63.16 -5.29 2.04
CA PRO A 401 61.89 -5.87 2.52
C PRO A 401 61.43 -5.35 3.87
N ALA A 402 60.21 -5.76 4.20
CA ALA A 402 59.54 -5.58 5.49
C ALA A 402 60.25 -6.18 6.69
N PRO A 403 59.89 -5.82 7.91
CA PRO A 403 60.00 -6.76 9.02
C PRO A 403 58.62 -7.20 9.55
N LYS A 404 58.62 -8.50 9.80
CA LYS A 404 57.61 -9.32 10.46
C LYS A 404 57.71 -9.19 11.97
N ALA A 405 56.57 -9.56 12.59
CA ALA A 405 56.39 -10.36 13.83
C ALA A 405 56.53 -9.59 15.16
N ALA A 406 55.75 -9.88 16.18
CA ALA A 406 55.47 -11.17 16.81
C ALA A 406 54.33 -11.07 17.82
N SER A 407 53.54 -12.12 17.90
CA SER A 407 52.85 -12.51 19.14
C SER A 407 53.83 -13.04 20.16
N PRO A 408 53.49 -13.06 21.44
CA PRO A 408 52.96 -14.30 22.02
C PRO A 408 51.97 -14.14 23.18
N ASN A 409 51.18 -15.15 23.34
CA ASN A 409 50.49 -15.66 24.55
C ASN A 409 51.55 -16.38 25.45
N PRO A 410 51.25 -16.92 26.65
CA PRO A 410 50.07 -16.91 27.54
C PRO A 410 50.38 -16.83 29.05
N GLU A 411 49.35 -17.12 29.86
CA GLU A 411 49.32 -17.71 31.21
C GLU A 411 49.16 -16.83 32.46
N ALA A 412 48.05 -17.13 33.10
CA ALA A 412 47.85 -17.57 34.49
C ALA A 412 47.94 -16.54 35.65
N GLY A 413 46.95 -16.59 36.48
CA GLY A 413 47.10 -16.20 37.87
C GLY A 413 45.84 -15.69 38.55
N GLU A 414 45.25 -16.57 39.25
CA GLU A 414 44.18 -16.53 40.26
C GLU A 414 44.23 -15.39 41.29
N ASN A 415 43.03 -15.10 41.78
CA ASN A 415 42.65 -14.86 43.19
C ASN A 415 42.35 -13.47 43.71
N ALA A 416 41.16 -13.46 44.25
CA ALA A 416 40.76 -12.97 45.59
C ALA A 416 40.22 -11.54 45.76
N MET A 417 38.94 -11.55 45.97
CA MET A 417 38.18 -11.01 47.13
C MET A 417 38.39 -9.55 47.63
N VAL A 418 37.21 -9.01 47.95
CA VAL A 418 36.83 -8.18 49.11
C VAL A 418 36.57 -6.70 48.87
N SER A 419 35.29 -6.43 48.99
CA SER A 419 34.56 -5.35 49.69
C SER A 419 35.08 -3.91 49.67
N GLY A 420 34.13 -3.00 49.58
CA GLY A 420 34.25 -1.66 50.13
C GLY A 420 33.35 -0.62 49.48
N THR A 421 32.22 -0.39 50.10
CA THR A 421 31.43 0.83 50.14
C THR A 421 32.26 2.11 50.05
N GLU A 422 31.80 3.12 49.32
CA GLU A 422 31.37 4.41 49.87
C GLU A 422 31.15 5.48 48.80
N THR A 423 30.05 6.14 48.97
CA THR A 423 29.58 7.46 48.57
C THR A 423 30.65 8.51 48.32
N ARG A 424 30.45 9.33 47.29
CA ARG A 424 30.65 10.80 47.36
C ARG A 424 29.99 11.55 46.18
N GLU A 425 29.08 12.43 46.59
CA GLU A 425 28.58 13.59 45.83
C GLU A 425 29.73 14.48 45.33
N ASN A 426 29.53 15.13 44.19
CA ASN A 426 30.02 16.48 44.02
C ASN A 426 29.17 17.31 43.04
N LYS A 427 28.65 18.39 43.57
CA LYS A 427 28.00 19.55 42.96
C LYS A 427 29.01 20.41 42.18
N THR A 428 28.61 20.98 41.08
CA THR A 428 28.91 22.37 40.64
C THR A 428 27.95 22.73 39.52
N ARG A 429 26.97 23.57 39.64
CA ARG A 429 26.88 25.04 39.70
C ARG A 429 27.32 25.73 38.38
N ASN A 430 26.32 26.26 37.61
CA ASN A 430 26.27 27.66 37.17
C ASN A 430 24.91 27.91 36.45
N LYS A 431 24.06 28.74 37.00
CA LYS A 431 23.80 30.19 36.89
C LYS A 431 23.48 30.66 35.48
N ASN A 432 22.31 31.06 35.15
CA ASN A 432 21.51 32.31 35.29
C ASN A 432 20.76 32.52 33.99
N ARG A 433 19.52 32.94 33.87
CA ARG A 433 18.87 34.19 34.25
C ARG A 433 17.37 34.14 33.86
N ASN A 434 16.57 34.56 34.81
CA ASN A 434 15.22 35.10 34.79
C ASN A 434 14.72 35.74 33.49
N ARG A 435 13.41 35.46 33.24
CA ARG A 435 12.40 36.54 33.12
C ARG A 435 11.01 36.00 33.41
N ASP A 436 10.47 36.52 34.47
CA ASP A 436 9.06 36.49 34.84
C ASP A 436 8.14 37.10 33.75
N ARG A 437 6.95 36.51 33.57
CA ARG A 437 5.70 37.29 33.48
C ARG A 437 4.46 36.40 33.53
N ASP A 438 3.68 36.68 34.55
CA ASP A 438 2.21 36.68 34.64
C ASP A 438 1.42 35.37 34.57
N LYS A 439 1.13 34.88 35.76
CA LYS A 439 0.01 33.98 36.10
C LYS A 439 -1.31 34.73 36.05
N LYS A 440 -2.34 34.16 35.38
CA LYS A 440 -3.76 34.30 35.70
C LYS A 440 -4.38 32.95 35.99
N PRO A 441 -5.36 32.86 36.88
CA PRO A 441 -5.76 31.61 37.52
C PRO A 441 -6.78 30.82 36.70
N LYS A 442 -6.69 29.49 36.77
CA LYS A 442 -7.68 28.55 36.21
C LYS A 442 -8.92 28.50 37.13
N ALA A 443 -10.09 28.61 36.50
CA ALA A 443 -11.38 28.32 37.12
C ALA A 443 -11.62 26.82 37.17
N GLU A 444 -11.98 26.27 38.31
CA GLU A 444 -12.50 24.93 38.53
C GLU A 444 -13.83 24.75 37.84
N VAL A 445 -13.98 23.65 37.09
CA VAL A 445 -15.27 23.23 36.52
C VAL A 445 -15.81 22.10 37.39
N ASP A 446 -16.92 22.40 38.02
CA ASP A 446 -17.76 21.54 38.86
C ASP A 446 -18.45 20.46 38.00
N ASN A 447 -18.12 19.19 38.27
CA ASN A 447 -18.66 18.00 37.61
C ASN A 447 -19.85 17.42 38.39
N ASN A 448 -20.99 18.15 38.48
CA ASN A 448 -22.17 17.53 39.01
C ASN A 448 -23.46 18.14 38.41
N ARG A 449 -23.85 17.67 37.20
CA ARG A 449 -25.22 17.88 36.67
C ARG A 449 -25.73 16.56 36.10
N PRO A 450 -26.98 16.17 36.43
CA PRO A 450 -27.56 14.92 35.93
C PRO A 450 -28.02 15.05 34.49
N ILE A 451 -27.80 13.97 33.74
CA ILE A 451 -28.17 13.79 32.34
C ILE A 451 -29.68 13.62 32.24
N VAL A 452 -30.37 14.53 31.55
CA VAL A 452 -31.79 14.41 31.18
C VAL A 452 -31.86 13.79 29.78
N PRO A 453 -32.67 12.73 29.55
CA PRO A 453 -32.77 12.12 28.22
C PRO A 453 -33.62 12.98 27.29
N PHE A 454 -33.11 13.13 26.07
CA PHE A 454 -33.76 13.82 24.95
C PHE A 454 -34.91 12.99 24.38
N VAL A 455 -36.14 13.55 24.44
CA VAL A 455 -37.33 13.00 23.81
C VAL A 455 -37.60 13.76 22.52
N PRO A 456 -37.69 13.12 21.35
CA PRO A 456 -38.01 13.82 20.10
C PRO A 456 -39.49 14.15 20.02
N LYS A 457 -39.81 15.41 19.69
CA LYS A 457 -41.15 15.91 19.40
C LYS A 457 -41.73 15.26 18.14
N ARG A 458 -42.91 14.66 18.27
CA ARG A 458 -43.73 14.22 17.14
C ARG A 458 -44.38 15.44 16.47
N GLU A 459 -44.13 15.59 15.16
CA GLU A 459 -44.90 16.52 14.33
C GLU A 459 -46.29 15.96 14.01
N SER A 460 -47.30 16.80 14.26
CA SER A 460 -48.70 16.55 14.00
C SER A 460 -49.01 16.67 12.50
N LYS A 461 -49.53 15.62 11.90
CA LYS A 461 -50.12 15.64 10.54
C LYS A 461 -51.51 16.29 10.59
N THR A 462 -51.67 17.41 9.92
CA THR A 462 -52.94 18.05 9.64
C THR A 462 -53.64 17.30 8.49
N LYS A 463 -54.88 16.88 8.76
CA LYS A 463 -55.84 16.35 7.76
C LYS A 463 -56.35 17.49 6.89
N GLN A 464 -56.38 17.31 5.60
CA GLN A 464 -57.31 17.98 4.71
C GLN A 464 -58.09 16.95 3.90
N ASN A 465 -59.40 16.98 4.13
CA ASN A 465 -60.45 16.34 3.31
C ASN A 465 -60.63 17.14 2.02
N SER A 466 -60.86 16.45 0.93
CA SER A 466 -61.86 16.90 -0.06
C SER A 466 -62.33 15.69 -0.89
N GLU A 467 -63.60 15.62 -0.89
CA GLU A 467 -64.58 14.75 -1.53
C GLU A 467 -64.45 14.72 -3.07
N GLY A 468 -64.96 13.61 -3.64
CA GLY A 468 -65.71 13.71 -4.88
C GLY A 468 -65.29 12.75 -5.98
N ASN A 469 -65.92 11.73 -6.11
CA ASN A 469 -66.94 11.31 -7.10
C ASN A 469 -66.64 10.03 -7.87
N ALA A 470 -67.68 9.26 -7.93
CA ALA A 470 -67.90 7.96 -8.51
C ALA A 470 -67.77 7.92 -10.03
N THR A 471 -67.54 6.77 -10.60
CA THR A 471 -68.38 5.94 -11.49
C THR A 471 -67.46 4.91 -12.16
N SER A 472 -67.73 3.69 -11.93
CA SER A 472 -68.43 2.65 -12.69
C SER A 472 -67.66 2.12 -13.92
N GLU A 473 -67.61 0.82 -13.90
CA GLU A 473 -67.92 -0.16 -14.93
C GLU A 473 -66.80 -0.89 -15.65
N ASN A 474 -66.83 -2.19 -15.39
CA ASN A 474 -66.91 -3.32 -16.34
C ASN A 474 -65.63 -3.78 -16.99
N ALA A 475 -65.25 -4.95 -16.62
CA ALA A 475 -65.60 -6.27 -17.14
C ALA A 475 -64.67 -6.79 -18.25
N ALA A 476 -64.18 -7.98 -17.96
CA ALA A 476 -64.14 -9.17 -18.83
C ALA A 476 -62.88 -9.46 -19.65
N SER A 477 -62.30 -10.58 -19.28
CA SER A 477 -62.09 -11.79 -20.09
C SER A 477 -60.85 -11.90 -20.99
N ALA A 478 -60.09 -12.88 -20.62
CA ALA A 478 -59.61 -14.02 -21.41
C ALA A 478 -58.69 -13.72 -22.62
N GLU A 479 -57.49 -14.16 -22.57
CA GLU A 479 -56.86 -15.39 -23.09
C GLU A 479 -55.43 -15.50 -22.59
#